data_d1556cbc60c49c1b87e5bec7d30d16b0
#
_entry.id   d1556cbc60c49c1b87e5bec7d30d16b0
#
_cell.length_a   1.000
_cell.length_b   1.000
_cell.length_c   1.000
_cell.angle_alpha   90.00
_cell.angle_beta   90.00
_cell.angle_gamma   90.00
#
_symmetry.space_group_name_H-M   'P 1'
#
loop_
_entity.id
_entity.type
_entity.pdbx_description
1 polymer ?
#
loop_
_entity_poly.entity_id
_entity_poly.type
_entity_poly.pdbx_seq_one_letter_code
_entity_poly.pdbx_strand_id
1 'polypeptide(L)'
;MSRERLYLFDTTLRDGAQTNGVDFTLADKQVITGMLDDLGIDYVEGGYPGANPTDTEFFAEKPKLNHARFTAFGMTRRAGRSVSNDPGVAGLLEAKADAICFVAKSSAYQVRVALETTNEENLASIRDSVAAAKKAGREVMLDCEHFFDGYKENAAFALACAKAAYDSGARWVVLCDTNGGTMPHEVETIVTEVTKHVPGDHVGIHAHNDTEQAVANSLAAVRAGARQIQGTLNGLGERCGNANLCSLIPTLKLKREFADAFEIAVSDAKMANLMKVSRTLDDMLNRAPNRHAAYVGESAFVTKTGIHASAVLKDPQTYEHVTPEAVGNHRKVLVSDQAGRSNVIAELDRAGIAYDRNDPKLARLVEELKEREAQGFAYESANASFDLLARRTLGKVPEYFRVEQFDVNVEQRYNANGQRVTVALAVVKVDVAGEHLISAAEGNGPVNALDVALRKDLGKYQKYIEGLKLIDYRVRILNGGTEAVTRVLIESEDEAGEHWTTVGVSPNIIDASFQALMDSVIYKLVKSGAPA
;
A
#
# COMPACT_ATOMS: atom_id res chain seq x y z
N MET A 1 20.04 -16.87 24.48
CA MET A 1 19.13 -16.11 25.38
C MET A 1 17.74 -16.16 24.73
N SER A 2 16.65 -16.20 25.52
CA SER A 2 15.29 -16.05 24.95
C SER A 2 15.15 -14.64 24.41
N ARG A 3 14.55 -14.52 23.21
CA ARG A 3 14.24 -13.22 22.60
C ARG A 3 13.14 -12.52 23.42
N GLU A 4 13.25 -11.20 23.54
CA GLU A 4 12.23 -10.40 24.21
C GLU A 4 11.04 -10.16 23.27
N ARG A 5 9.82 -10.15 23.82
CA ARG A 5 8.59 -9.94 23.04
C ARG A 5 8.38 -8.46 22.75
N LEU A 6 8.19 -8.12 21.47
CA LEU A 6 7.65 -6.83 21.01
C LEU A 6 6.20 -6.99 20.61
N TYR A 7 5.40 -6.00 20.93
CA TYR A 7 3.97 -5.94 20.61
C TYR A 7 3.72 -4.89 19.55
N LEU A 8 2.97 -5.26 18.50
CA LEU A 8 2.58 -4.39 17.42
C LEU A 8 1.14 -3.91 17.62
N PHE A 9 0.94 -2.61 17.52
CA PHE A 9 -0.35 -1.96 17.62
C PHE A 9 -0.65 -1.25 16.29
N ASP A 10 -1.74 -1.60 15.64
CA ASP A 10 -2.19 -0.96 14.41
C ASP A 10 -3.26 0.08 14.71
N THR A 11 -3.06 1.30 14.22
CA THR A 11 -4.03 2.40 14.30
C THR A 11 -4.50 2.87 12.90
N THR A 12 -4.43 2.01 11.89
CA THR A 12 -4.89 2.33 10.52
C THR A 12 -6.34 2.80 10.50
N LEU A 13 -7.22 2.14 11.26
CA LEU A 13 -8.65 2.43 11.26
C LEU A 13 -9.06 3.65 12.12
N ARG A 14 -8.14 4.20 12.91
CA ARG A 14 -8.38 5.42 13.70
C ARG A 14 -7.50 6.56 13.22
N ASP A 15 -6.18 6.52 13.46
CA ASP A 15 -5.25 7.57 13.05
C ASP A 15 -5.04 7.57 11.53
N GLY A 16 -4.95 6.39 10.93
CA GLY A 16 -4.90 6.24 9.48
C GLY A 16 -6.13 6.82 8.78
N ALA A 17 -7.32 6.76 9.40
CA ALA A 17 -8.53 7.39 8.88
C ALA A 17 -8.46 8.94 8.86
N GLN A 18 -7.52 9.54 9.57
CA GLN A 18 -7.29 11.00 9.55
C GLN A 18 -6.44 11.45 8.34
N THR A 19 -6.00 10.52 7.50
CA THR A 19 -5.34 10.86 6.23
C THR A 19 -6.32 11.61 5.32
N ASN A 20 -5.89 12.70 4.74
CA ASN A 20 -6.73 13.45 3.81
C ASN A 20 -7.18 12.57 2.62
N GLY A 21 -8.50 12.49 2.41
CA GLY A 21 -9.11 11.69 1.35
C GLY A 21 -9.19 10.19 1.67
N VAL A 22 -9.11 9.81 2.95
CA VAL A 22 -9.34 8.44 3.43
C VAL A 22 -10.61 8.40 4.28
N ASP A 23 -11.56 7.58 3.86
CA ASP A 23 -12.77 7.26 4.60
C ASP A 23 -12.96 5.73 4.58
N PHE A 24 -13.23 5.15 5.74
CA PHE A 24 -13.52 3.72 5.87
C PHE A 24 -15.01 3.51 6.15
N THR A 25 -15.65 2.70 5.33
CA THR A 25 -16.98 2.17 5.64
C THR A 25 -16.90 1.12 6.76
N LEU A 26 -18.04 0.75 7.35
CA LEU A 26 -18.09 -0.35 8.33
C LEU A 26 -17.54 -1.67 7.73
N ALA A 27 -17.87 -1.95 6.48
CA ALA A 27 -17.39 -3.15 5.78
C ALA A 27 -15.86 -3.12 5.61
N ASP A 28 -15.29 -1.97 5.23
CA ASP A 28 -13.83 -1.81 5.13
C ASP A 28 -13.15 -2.06 6.48
N LYS A 29 -13.69 -1.47 7.56
CA LYS A 29 -13.14 -1.67 8.92
C LYS A 29 -13.16 -3.14 9.33
N GLN A 30 -14.23 -3.88 9.01
CA GLN A 30 -14.33 -5.30 9.30
C GLN A 30 -13.28 -6.12 8.53
N VAL A 31 -13.12 -5.85 7.23
CA VAL A 31 -12.14 -6.55 6.37
C VAL A 31 -10.71 -6.25 6.83
N ILE A 32 -10.37 -4.98 7.05
CA ILE A 32 -9.03 -4.57 7.48
C ILE A 32 -8.69 -5.16 8.86
N THR A 33 -9.64 -5.16 9.79
CA THR A 33 -9.44 -5.78 11.11
C THR A 33 -9.12 -7.27 11.01
N GLY A 34 -9.86 -8.01 10.17
CA GLY A 34 -9.57 -9.43 9.89
C GLY A 34 -8.20 -9.64 9.26
N MET A 35 -7.83 -8.80 8.32
CA MET A 35 -6.53 -8.84 7.63
C MET A 35 -5.36 -8.58 8.60
N LEU A 36 -5.51 -7.66 9.56
CA LEU A 36 -4.53 -7.36 10.59
C LEU A 36 -4.40 -8.51 11.61
N ASP A 37 -5.50 -9.12 12.02
CA ASP A 37 -5.52 -10.32 12.88
C ASP A 37 -4.81 -11.50 12.21
N ASP A 38 -5.12 -11.74 10.95
CA ASP A 38 -4.46 -12.77 10.13
C ASP A 38 -2.97 -12.51 9.96
N LEU A 39 -2.56 -11.26 9.84
CA LEU A 39 -1.14 -10.88 9.77
C LEU A 39 -0.42 -11.15 11.10
N GLY A 40 -1.14 -11.11 12.23
CA GLY A 40 -0.59 -11.34 13.57
C GLY A 40 -0.24 -10.04 14.31
N ILE A 41 -0.96 -8.98 14.06
CA ILE A 41 -0.91 -7.74 14.84
C ILE A 41 -1.52 -8.00 16.22
N ASP A 42 -0.89 -7.49 17.27
CA ASP A 42 -1.31 -7.77 18.65
C ASP A 42 -2.52 -6.93 19.08
N TYR A 43 -2.62 -5.68 18.59
CA TYR A 43 -3.71 -4.77 18.90
C TYR A 43 -4.20 -4.08 17.64
N VAL A 44 -5.51 -4.00 17.46
CA VAL A 44 -6.15 -3.26 16.36
C VAL A 44 -7.05 -2.19 16.94
N GLU A 45 -6.71 -0.93 16.70
CA GLU A 45 -7.49 0.22 17.12
C GLU A 45 -8.58 0.52 16.11
N GLY A 46 -9.83 0.18 16.46
CA GLY A 46 -10.96 0.24 15.54
C GLY A 46 -11.52 1.64 15.28
N GLY A 47 -11.25 2.60 16.16
CA GLY A 47 -11.81 3.96 16.07
C GLY A 47 -12.18 4.55 17.43
N TYR A 48 -12.99 5.63 17.40
CA TYR A 48 -13.45 6.34 18.58
C TYR A 48 -14.98 6.17 18.74
N PRO A 49 -15.45 5.25 19.60
CA PRO A 49 -16.88 5.06 19.87
C PRO A 49 -17.55 6.37 20.31
N GLY A 50 -18.65 6.72 19.67
CA GLY A 50 -19.38 7.97 19.95
C GLY A 50 -18.88 9.22 19.22
N ALA A 51 -17.75 9.14 18.50
CA ALA A 51 -17.27 10.28 17.70
C ALA A 51 -18.04 10.43 16.37
N ASN A 52 -18.40 9.30 15.76
CA ASN A 52 -19.18 9.24 14.52
C ASN A 52 -20.04 7.97 14.48
N PRO A 53 -21.05 7.91 13.58
CA PRO A 53 -21.95 6.75 13.46
C PRO A 53 -21.23 5.44 13.11
N THR A 54 -20.28 5.47 12.17
CA THR A 54 -19.55 4.29 11.71
C THR A 54 -18.76 3.64 12.85
N ASP A 55 -18.02 4.44 13.62
CA ASP A 55 -17.26 3.92 14.76
C ASP A 55 -18.21 3.41 15.87
N THR A 56 -19.31 4.12 16.12
CA THR A 56 -20.29 3.69 17.09
C THR A 56 -20.90 2.32 16.72
N GLU A 57 -21.25 2.13 15.45
CA GLU A 57 -21.77 0.87 14.95
C GLU A 57 -20.70 -0.23 14.99
N PHE A 58 -19.45 0.08 14.66
CA PHE A 58 -18.35 -0.89 14.67
C PHE A 58 -18.07 -1.43 16.08
N PHE A 59 -18.26 -0.62 17.13
CA PHE A 59 -18.11 -1.06 18.51
C PHE A 59 -19.39 -1.63 19.16
N ALA A 60 -20.51 -1.68 18.43
CA ALA A 60 -21.74 -2.30 18.92
C ALA A 60 -21.59 -3.83 19.06
N GLU A 61 -20.78 -4.44 18.18
CA GLU A 61 -20.44 -5.85 18.25
C GLU A 61 -18.92 -6.06 18.14
N LYS A 62 -18.38 -6.93 18.99
CA LYS A 62 -16.95 -7.24 18.93
C LYS A 62 -16.64 -8.12 17.73
N PRO A 63 -15.67 -7.77 16.85
CA PRO A 63 -15.22 -8.64 15.78
C PRO A 63 -14.63 -9.94 16.33
N LYS A 64 -14.83 -11.05 15.60
CA LYS A 64 -14.23 -12.34 15.95
C LYS A 64 -12.78 -12.37 15.50
N LEU A 65 -11.86 -12.23 16.43
CA LEU A 65 -10.41 -12.22 16.20
C LEU A 65 -9.78 -13.43 16.88
N ASN A 66 -8.75 -13.98 16.25
CA ASN A 66 -8.03 -15.15 16.75
C ASN A 66 -6.81 -14.77 17.60
N HIS A 67 -6.21 -13.61 17.33
CA HIS A 67 -4.96 -13.17 17.93
C HIS A 67 -5.05 -11.74 18.48
N ALA A 68 -5.51 -10.80 17.65
CA ALA A 68 -5.49 -9.37 17.99
C ALA A 68 -6.49 -9.02 19.09
N ARG A 69 -6.13 -8.03 19.91
CA ARG A 69 -7.02 -7.39 20.86
C ARG A 69 -7.68 -6.18 20.21
N PHE A 70 -8.98 -6.20 20.13
CA PHE A 70 -9.75 -5.09 19.59
C PHE A 70 -9.77 -3.93 20.59
N THR A 71 -9.31 -2.76 20.16
CA THR A 71 -9.05 -1.59 21.03
C THR A 71 -9.94 -0.43 20.64
N ALA A 72 -10.57 0.19 21.64
CA ALA A 72 -11.32 1.46 21.50
C ALA A 72 -10.43 2.63 21.90
N PHE A 73 -10.43 3.70 21.10
CA PHE A 73 -9.70 4.94 21.37
C PHE A 73 -10.62 6.01 21.93
N GLY A 74 -10.11 6.87 22.81
CA GLY A 74 -10.82 8.08 23.25
C GLY A 74 -10.05 8.89 24.26
N MET A 75 -10.60 10.06 24.59
CA MET A 75 -9.99 10.96 25.56
C MET A 75 -10.21 10.50 26.99
N THR A 76 -9.31 10.85 27.89
CA THR A 76 -9.55 10.82 29.34
C THR A 76 -10.74 11.73 29.69
N ARG A 77 -11.29 11.59 30.91
CA ARG A 77 -12.39 12.44 31.36
C ARG A 77 -12.08 13.92 31.16
N ARG A 78 -13.10 14.70 30.83
CA ARG A 78 -12.97 16.15 30.69
C ARG A 78 -12.70 16.82 32.04
N ALA A 79 -11.94 17.91 32.00
CA ALA A 79 -11.68 18.73 33.19
C ALA A 79 -12.98 19.14 33.90
N GLY A 80 -12.96 19.06 35.23
CA GLY A 80 -14.11 19.39 36.07
C GLY A 80 -15.26 18.37 36.08
N ARG A 81 -15.15 17.24 35.39
CA ARG A 81 -16.14 16.15 35.43
C ARG A 81 -15.59 14.94 36.21
N SER A 82 -16.49 14.18 36.81
CA SER A 82 -16.13 12.84 37.28
C SER A 82 -16.26 11.83 36.14
N VAL A 83 -15.55 10.70 36.21
CA VAL A 83 -15.67 9.60 35.26
C VAL A 83 -17.12 9.13 35.03
N SER A 84 -17.91 9.09 36.13
CA SER A 84 -19.31 8.65 36.07
C SER A 84 -20.23 9.64 35.33
N ASN A 85 -19.81 10.89 35.17
CA ASN A 85 -20.55 11.96 34.50
C ASN A 85 -19.92 12.39 33.18
N ASP A 86 -18.95 11.66 32.69
CA ASP A 86 -18.32 11.94 31.40
C ASP A 86 -18.85 10.97 30.35
N PRO A 87 -19.63 11.47 29.35
CA PRO A 87 -20.25 10.61 28.33
C PRO A 87 -19.20 9.97 27.40
N GLY A 88 -18.02 10.58 27.21
CA GLY A 88 -16.95 10.02 26.40
C GLY A 88 -16.37 8.76 27.07
N VAL A 89 -16.05 8.86 28.37
CA VAL A 89 -15.56 7.70 29.12
C VAL A 89 -16.64 6.63 29.26
N ALA A 90 -17.90 7.01 29.47
CA ALA A 90 -19.01 6.05 29.52
C ALA A 90 -19.13 5.25 28.21
N GLY A 91 -19.10 5.93 27.06
CA GLY A 91 -19.12 5.27 25.75
C GLY A 91 -17.96 4.30 25.52
N LEU A 92 -16.75 4.65 26.01
CA LEU A 92 -15.60 3.75 25.94
C LEU A 92 -15.76 2.50 26.83
N LEU A 93 -16.33 2.66 28.03
CA LEU A 93 -16.58 1.55 28.94
C LEU A 93 -17.69 0.61 28.42
N GLU A 94 -18.67 1.14 27.68
CA GLU A 94 -19.76 0.38 27.06
C GLU A 94 -19.35 -0.31 25.76
N ALA A 95 -18.33 0.21 25.06
CA ALA A 95 -17.83 -0.33 23.80
C ALA A 95 -17.44 -1.82 23.91
N LYS A 96 -17.76 -2.61 22.88
CA LYS A 96 -17.42 -4.03 22.81
C LYS A 96 -15.97 -4.23 22.35
N ALA A 97 -15.04 -3.84 23.21
CA ALA A 97 -13.58 -3.91 22.97
C ALA A 97 -12.87 -4.69 24.07
N ASP A 98 -11.69 -5.22 23.77
CA ASP A 98 -10.81 -5.90 24.74
C ASP A 98 -10.00 -4.89 25.56
N ALA A 99 -9.58 -3.82 24.88
CA ALA A 99 -8.72 -2.81 25.44
C ALA A 99 -9.27 -1.40 25.15
N ILE A 100 -8.85 -0.44 25.98
CA ILE A 100 -9.12 1.00 25.78
C ILE A 100 -7.77 1.72 25.74
N CYS A 101 -7.55 2.48 24.66
CA CYS A 101 -6.45 3.41 24.51
C CYS A 101 -6.96 4.83 24.81
N PHE A 102 -6.64 5.36 25.97
CA PHE A 102 -6.91 6.77 26.27
C PHE A 102 -5.83 7.65 25.68
N VAL A 103 -6.19 8.89 25.31
CA VAL A 103 -5.23 9.93 24.99
C VAL A 103 -5.31 11.06 26.01
N ALA A 104 -4.16 11.56 26.46
CA ALA A 104 -4.04 12.73 27.30
C ALA A 104 -2.81 13.56 26.95
N LYS A 105 -2.91 14.88 27.08
CA LYS A 105 -1.79 15.79 26.84
C LYS A 105 -0.69 15.56 27.87
N SER A 106 0.56 15.48 27.39
CA SER A 106 1.75 15.31 28.21
C SER A 106 2.73 16.49 28.08
N SER A 107 2.28 17.60 27.50
CA SER A 107 2.95 18.91 27.44
C SER A 107 2.17 19.92 28.27
N ALA A 108 2.85 20.62 29.18
CA ALA A 108 2.26 21.68 30.00
C ALA A 108 1.71 22.82 29.14
N TYR A 109 2.37 23.12 28.02
CA TYR A 109 1.88 24.08 27.03
C TYR A 109 0.53 23.65 26.44
N GLN A 110 0.42 22.39 26.02
CA GLN A 110 -0.83 21.85 25.42
C GLN A 110 -1.96 21.78 26.45
N VAL A 111 -1.67 21.43 27.71
CA VAL A 111 -2.69 21.42 28.78
C VAL A 111 -3.25 22.82 28.99
N ARG A 112 -2.40 23.85 29.01
CA ARG A 112 -2.82 25.25 29.22
C ARG A 112 -3.58 25.80 28.00
N VAL A 113 -3.08 25.55 26.78
CA VAL A 113 -3.58 26.21 25.55
C VAL A 113 -4.72 25.44 24.91
N ALA A 114 -4.60 24.09 24.81
CA ALA A 114 -5.59 23.29 24.11
C ALA A 114 -6.70 22.75 25.02
N LEU A 115 -6.38 22.44 26.30
CA LEU A 115 -7.38 21.95 27.26
C LEU A 115 -7.90 23.04 28.18
N GLU A 116 -7.26 24.22 28.19
CA GLU A 116 -7.64 25.38 29.07
C GLU A 116 -7.78 24.96 30.54
N THR A 117 -6.88 24.09 31.03
CA THR A 117 -6.93 23.54 32.39
C THR A 117 -5.55 23.54 33.06
N THR A 118 -5.47 22.99 34.28
CA THR A 118 -4.22 22.91 35.04
C THR A 118 -3.52 21.53 34.85
N ASN A 119 -2.24 21.50 35.11
CA ASN A 119 -1.45 20.26 35.08
C ASN A 119 -1.97 19.24 36.12
N GLU A 120 -2.39 19.69 37.29
CA GLU A 120 -2.93 18.87 38.36
C GLU A 120 -4.23 18.19 37.95
N GLU A 121 -5.14 18.95 37.30
CA GLU A 121 -6.39 18.40 36.78
C GLU A 121 -6.16 17.40 35.65
N ASN A 122 -5.22 17.68 34.74
CA ASN A 122 -4.85 16.75 33.69
C ASN A 122 -4.29 15.43 34.29
N LEU A 123 -3.42 15.49 35.30
CA LEU A 123 -2.93 14.31 36.00
C LEU A 123 -4.07 13.57 36.74
N ALA A 124 -5.04 14.27 37.30
CA ALA A 124 -6.22 13.66 37.91
C ALA A 124 -7.08 12.96 36.86
N SER A 125 -7.29 13.58 35.69
CA SER A 125 -8.04 12.99 34.57
C SER A 125 -7.41 11.69 34.07
N ILE A 126 -6.07 11.64 33.97
CA ILE A 126 -5.32 10.42 33.62
C ILE A 126 -5.60 9.33 34.67
N ARG A 127 -5.34 9.63 35.96
CA ARG A 127 -5.51 8.64 37.03
C ARG A 127 -6.92 8.07 37.09
N ASP A 128 -7.92 8.96 37.08
CA ASP A 128 -9.31 8.58 37.26
C ASP A 128 -9.82 7.72 36.10
N SER A 129 -9.47 8.09 34.84
CA SER A 129 -9.90 7.37 33.64
C SER A 129 -9.24 5.99 33.54
N VAL A 130 -7.93 5.91 33.75
CA VAL A 130 -7.19 4.64 33.72
C VAL A 130 -7.69 3.69 34.81
N ALA A 131 -7.84 4.18 36.05
CA ALA A 131 -8.32 3.39 37.18
C ALA A 131 -9.76 2.88 36.94
N ALA A 132 -10.64 3.70 36.37
CA ALA A 132 -12.02 3.30 36.07
C ALA A 132 -12.09 2.21 35.00
N ALA A 133 -11.35 2.33 33.89
CA ALA A 133 -11.31 1.32 32.85
C ALA A 133 -10.67 0.00 33.34
N LYS A 134 -9.62 0.09 34.15
CA LYS A 134 -9.01 -1.08 34.81
C LYS A 134 -10.02 -1.78 35.73
N LYS A 135 -10.77 -1.02 36.54
CA LYS A 135 -11.83 -1.55 37.42
C LYS A 135 -12.95 -2.21 36.62
N ALA A 136 -13.25 -1.72 35.43
CA ALA A 136 -14.22 -2.33 34.50
C ALA A 136 -13.69 -3.60 33.81
N GLY A 137 -12.48 -4.05 34.14
CA GLY A 137 -11.87 -5.28 33.59
C GLY A 137 -11.26 -5.11 32.20
N ARG A 138 -11.05 -3.87 31.73
CA ARG A 138 -10.42 -3.59 30.44
C ARG A 138 -8.90 -3.58 30.57
N GLU A 139 -8.18 -4.02 29.54
CA GLU A 139 -6.79 -3.65 29.38
C GLU A 139 -6.70 -2.19 28.99
N VAL A 140 -5.81 -1.42 29.62
CA VAL A 140 -5.80 0.03 29.47
C VAL A 140 -4.44 0.49 28.96
N MET A 141 -4.47 1.42 28.02
CA MET A 141 -3.31 2.12 27.47
C MET A 141 -3.52 3.63 27.64
N LEU A 142 -2.41 4.36 27.72
CA LEU A 142 -2.43 5.81 27.63
C LEU A 142 -1.45 6.27 26.56
N ASP A 143 -1.97 6.90 25.51
CA ASP A 143 -1.19 7.69 24.58
C ASP A 143 -0.88 9.05 25.23
N CYS A 144 0.39 9.22 25.59
CA CYS A 144 0.94 10.45 26.15
C CYS A 144 1.17 11.45 25.01
N GLU A 145 0.13 12.14 24.59
CA GLU A 145 0.15 13.04 23.45
C GLU A 145 1.07 14.24 23.65
N HIS A 146 1.88 14.58 22.64
CA HIS A 146 2.95 15.59 22.69
C HIS A 146 4.03 15.29 23.75
N PHE A 147 4.33 14.01 23.98
CA PHE A 147 5.26 13.62 25.06
C PHE A 147 6.66 14.18 24.86
N PHE A 148 7.23 14.02 23.67
CA PHE A 148 8.62 14.41 23.40
C PHE A 148 8.80 15.92 23.45
N ASP A 149 7.87 16.70 22.89
CA ASP A 149 7.88 18.16 23.00
C ASP A 149 7.67 18.61 24.44
N GLY A 150 6.72 18.00 25.14
CA GLY A 150 6.46 18.26 26.53
C GLY A 150 7.63 17.93 27.45
N TYR A 151 8.35 16.84 27.17
CA TYR A 151 9.56 16.46 27.89
C TYR A 151 10.68 17.51 27.68
N LYS A 152 10.89 17.96 26.45
CA LYS A 152 11.90 19.01 26.16
C LYS A 152 11.56 20.33 26.83
N GLU A 153 10.27 20.64 27.00
CA GLU A 153 9.78 21.85 27.69
C GLU A 153 9.82 21.69 29.21
N ASN A 154 9.26 20.60 29.73
CA ASN A 154 9.09 20.31 31.16
C ASN A 154 9.12 18.80 31.42
N ALA A 155 10.31 18.25 31.52
CA ALA A 155 10.52 16.82 31.72
C ALA A 155 9.77 16.27 32.96
N ALA A 156 9.73 17.05 34.04
CA ALA A 156 9.08 16.63 35.28
C ALA A 156 7.57 16.39 35.08
N PHE A 157 6.90 17.25 34.34
CA PHE A 157 5.46 17.11 34.04
C PHE A 157 5.20 15.94 33.07
N ALA A 158 5.98 15.82 31.98
CA ALA A 158 5.82 14.73 31.05
C ALA A 158 6.01 13.36 31.73
N LEU A 159 7.04 13.22 32.55
CA LEU A 159 7.28 12.02 33.37
C LEU A 159 6.15 11.77 34.37
N ALA A 160 5.59 12.84 34.99
CA ALA A 160 4.45 12.71 35.91
C ALA A 160 3.21 12.16 35.20
N CYS A 161 2.94 12.54 33.94
CA CYS A 161 1.86 11.98 33.13
C CYS A 161 2.06 10.48 32.87
N ALA A 162 3.24 10.08 32.40
CA ALA A 162 3.60 8.69 32.17
C ALA A 162 3.47 7.84 33.45
N LYS A 163 4.01 8.35 34.55
CA LYS A 163 3.95 7.67 35.86
C LYS A 163 2.52 7.58 36.38
N ALA A 164 1.70 8.64 36.24
CA ALA A 164 0.30 8.62 36.66
C ALA A 164 -0.50 7.53 35.96
N ALA A 165 -0.27 7.31 34.66
CA ALA A 165 -0.90 6.23 33.90
C ALA A 165 -0.46 4.85 34.40
N TYR A 166 0.86 4.64 34.54
CA TYR A 166 1.42 3.37 35.00
C TYR A 166 0.95 3.02 36.42
N ASP A 167 1.05 3.93 37.36
CA ASP A 167 0.63 3.72 38.74
C ASP A 167 -0.87 3.44 38.89
N SER A 168 -1.69 3.94 37.95
CA SER A 168 -3.13 3.69 37.89
C SER A 168 -3.50 2.37 37.21
N GLY A 169 -2.52 1.66 36.68
CA GLY A 169 -2.65 0.30 36.13
C GLY A 169 -2.75 0.20 34.63
N ALA A 170 -2.27 1.21 33.88
CA ALA A 170 -2.11 1.08 32.44
C ALA A 170 -1.14 -0.07 32.11
N ARG A 171 -1.52 -0.91 31.14
CA ARG A 171 -0.65 -1.95 30.58
C ARG A 171 0.45 -1.32 29.73
N TRP A 172 0.08 -0.31 28.93
CA TRP A 172 0.99 0.42 28.09
C TRP A 172 0.92 1.93 28.35
N VAL A 173 2.08 2.54 28.47
CA VAL A 173 2.29 3.99 28.50
C VAL A 173 3.00 4.34 27.19
N VAL A 174 2.29 4.93 26.26
CA VAL A 174 2.77 5.17 24.91
C VAL A 174 3.25 6.59 24.76
N LEU A 175 4.51 6.76 24.39
CA LEU A 175 5.13 8.06 24.22
C LEU A 175 4.90 8.55 22.79
N CYS A 176 4.17 9.67 22.62
CA CYS A 176 3.78 10.16 21.30
C CYS A 176 4.70 11.28 20.81
N ASP A 177 5.34 11.08 19.67
CA ASP A 177 5.95 12.14 18.85
C ASP A 177 4.89 12.73 17.92
N THR A 178 3.95 13.47 18.53
CA THR A 178 2.73 13.95 17.86
C THR A 178 3.03 14.92 16.72
N ASN A 179 4.06 15.74 16.85
CA ASN A 179 4.48 16.69 15.82
C ASN A 179 5.46 16.07 14.79
N GLY A 180 5.93 14.84 15.02
CA GLY A 180 6.86 14.13 14.13
C GLY A 180 8.22 14.81 13.94
N GLY A 181 8.61 15.65 14.89
CA GLY A 181 9.82 16.47 14.82
C GLY A 181 10.99 15.98 15.66
N THR A 182 10.83 14.90 16.40
CA THR A 182 11.90 14.38 17.28
C THR A 182 12.89 13.53 16.50
N MET A 183 14.18 13.69 16.77
CA MET A 183 15.22 12.90 16.11
C MET A 183 15.49 11.58 16.84
N PRO A 184 15.95 10.51 16.14
CA PRO A 184 16.15 9.18 16.74
C PRO A 184 17.03 9.17 17.99
N HIS A 185 18.09 9.98 18.05
CA HIS A 185 18.96 10.07 19.22
C HIS A 185 18.30 10.76 20.42
N GLU A 186 17.39 11.72 20.17
CA GLU A 186 16.57 12.33 21.21
C GLU A 186 15.56 11.32 21.76
N VAL A 187 14.90 10.54 20.88
CA VAL A 187 13.98 9.47 21.26
C VAL A 187 14.71 8.47 22.15
N GLU A 188 15.88 7.99 21.75
CA GLU A 188 16.67 7.03 22.51
C GLU A 188 17.02 7.58 23.91
N THR A 189 17.45 8.82 23.99
CA THR A 189 17.78 9.48 25.26
C THR A 189 16.56 9.61 26.17
N ILE A 190 15.44 10.11 25.63
CA ILE A 190 14.21 10.37 26.41
C ILE A 190 13.57 9.05 26.86
N VAL A 191 13.46 8.06 25.98
CA VAL A 191 12.89 6.75 26.34
C VAL A 191 13.74 6.04 27.39
N THR A 192 15.08 6.12 27.28
CA THR A 192 15.98 5.59 28.31
C THR A 192 15.74 6.24 29.67
N GLU A 193 15.43 7.53 29.73
CA GLU A 193 15.08 8.20 30.99
C GLU A 193 13.70 7.75 31.48
N VAL A 194 12.70 7.62 30.61
CA VAL A 194 11.37 7.14 30.99
C VAL A 194 11.43 5.74 31.59
N THR A 195 12.27 4.83 31.05
CA THR A 195 12.37 3.45 31.55
C THR A 195 12.92 3.33 32.97
N LYS A 196 13.48 4.40 33.53
CA LYS A 196 13.84 4.47 34.96
C LYS A 196 12.62 4.69 35.89
N HIS A 197 11.49 5.16 35.32
CA HIS A 197 10.26 5.50 36.04
C HIS A 197 9.10 4.56 35.73
N VAL A 198 9.03 4.07 34.50
CA VAL A 198 8.06 3.10 34.02
C VAL A 198 8.82 1.94 33.38
N PRO A 199 8.66 0.68 33.87
CA PRO A 199 9.39 -0.46 33.30
C PRO A 199 9.20 -0.55 31.77
N GLY A 200 10.27 -0.85 31.04
CA GLY A 200 10.27 -0.83 29.57
C GLY A 200 9.25 -1.76 28.93
N ASP A 201 8.93 -2.89 29.58
CA ASP A 201 7.88 -3.82 29.15
C ASP A 201 6.45 -3.26 29.30
N HIS A 202 6.33 -2.02 29.80
CA HIS A 202 5.11 -1.21 29.85
C HIS A 202 5.20 0.06 28.98
N VAL A 203 6.31 0.30 28.28
CA VAL A 203 6.52 1.50 27.46
C VAL A 203 6.24 1.19 25.98
N GLY A 204 5.47 2.06 25.33
CA GLY A 204 5.22 2.07 23.89
C GLY A 204 5.71 3.34 23.22
N ILE A 205 5.73 3.32 21.90
CA ILE A 205 6.05 4.48 21.03
C ILE A 205 4.97 4.64 19.97
N HIS A 206 4.54 5.90 19.75
CA HIS A 206 3.71 6.33 18.63
C HIS A 206 4.39 7.52 17.96
N ALA A 207 4.78 7.39 16.70
CA ALA A 207 5.55 8.43 16.02
C ALA A 207 4.89 8.83 14.70
N HIS A 208 4.68 10.16 14.52
CA HIS A 208 4.33 10.75 13.23
C HIS A 208 5.55 10.95 12.33
N ASN A 209 5.33 11.07 11.03
CA ASN A 209 6.38 10.97 10.01
C ASN A 209 6.76 12.29 9.35
N ASP A 210 6.54 13.42 10.02
CA ASP A 210 6.73 14.77 9.45
C ASP A 210 8.19 15.07 9.03
N THR A 211 9.15 14.41 9.67
CA THR A 211 10.57 14.47 9.31
C THR A 211 11.08 13.19 8.61
N GLU A 212 10.17 12.30 8.17
CA GLU A 212 10.48 10.97 7.65
C GLU A 212 11.26 10.07 8.64
N GLN A 213 11.16 10.34 9.95
CA GLN A 213 11.89 9.61 10.98
C GLN A 213 11.01 8.62 11.78
N ALA A 214 9.71 8.51 11.52
CA ALA A 214 8.80 7.72 12.36
C ALA A 214 9.24 6.26 12.54
N VAL A 215 9.69 5.60 11.47
CA VAL A 215 10.24 4.24 11.53
C VAL A 215 11.54 4.21 12.34
N ALA A 216 12.46 5.14 12.09
CA ALA A 216 13.73 5.22 12.80
C ALA A 216 13.52 5.54 14.30
N ASN A 217 12.57 6.44 14.63
CA ASN A 217 12.19 6.76 16.00
C ASN A 217 11.60 5.56 16.73
N SER A 218 10.75 4.78 16.05
CA SER A 218 10.19 3.54 16.63
C SER A 218 11.28 2.52 16.95
N LEU A 219 12.25 2.33 16.06
CA LEU A 219 13.39 1.44 16.29
C LEU A 219 14.34 1.95 17.39
N ALA A 220 14.56 3.27 17.48
CA ALA A 220 15.33 3.90 18.54
C ALA A 220 14.67 3.69 19.92
N ALA A 221 13.34 3.84 19.99
CA ALA A 221 12.58 3.56 21.21
C ALA A 221 12.70 2.10 21.67
N VAL A 222 12.67 1.14 20.74
CA VAL A 222 12.88 -0.29 21.05
C VAL A 222 14.27 -0.52 21.65
N ARG A 223 15.32 0.07 21.06
CA ARG A 223 16.68 0.00 21.61
C ARG A 223 16.77 0.57 23.03
N ALA A 224 16.04 1.65 23.28
CA ALA A 224 15.99 2.31 24.57
C ALA A 224 15.10 1.61 25.60
N GLY A 225 14.42 0.51 25.25
CA GLY A 225 13.66 -0.30 26.19
C GLY A 225 12.14 -0.34 25.97
N ALA A 226 11.57 0.37 25.00
CA ALA A 226 10.15 0.24 24.67
C ALA A 226 9.84 -1.16 24.09
N ARG A 227 8.66 -1.70 24.41
CA ARG A 227 8.23 -3.03 23.97
C ARG A 227 6.91 -3.05 23.23
N GLN A 228 6.28 -1.90 23.00
CA GLN A 228 5.14 -1.73 22.09
C GLN A 228 5.47 -0.69 21.02
N ILE A 229 5.06 -0.97 19.79
CA ILE A 229 5.20 -0.05 18.66
C ILE A 229 3.82 0.16 18.07
N GLN A 230 3.37 1.41 18.01
CA GLN A 230 2.19 1.82 17.25
C GLN A 230 2.58 2.28 15.87
N GLY A 231 1.72 2.00 14.90
CA GLY A 231 1.90 2.42 13.52
C GLY A 231 0.68 2.10 12.67
N THR A 232 0.79 2.37 11.38
CA THR A 232 -0.29 2.12 10.43
C THR A 232 0.21 1.33 9.22
N LEU A 233 -0.67 0.59 8.57
CA LEU A 233 -0.38 0.04 7.26
C LEU A 233 -0.12 1.18 6.27
N ASN A 234 0.88 1.02 5.42
CA ASN A 234 1.31 2.01 4.42
C ASN A 234 1.67 3.40 4.98
N GLY A 235 1.83 3.53 6.30
CA GLY A 235 2.15 4.80 6.95
C GLY A 235 1.01 5.83 6.91
N LEU A 236 -0.25 5.40 6.81
CA LEU A 236 -1.40 6.31 6.83
C LEU A 236 -1.43 7.13 8.13
N GLY A 237 -1.97 8.35 8.07
CA GLY A 237 -2.12 9.25 9.20
C GLY A 237 -2.20 10.71 8.80
N GLU A 238 -2.45 11.59 9.77
CA GLU A 238 -2.47 13.03 9.53
C GLU A 238 -1.14 13.53 8.93
N ARG A 239 -1.20 14.60 8.16
CA ARG A 239 -0.04 15.29 7.57
C ARG A 239 0.83 14.35 6.73
N CYS A 240 2.00 13.95 7.25
CA CYS A 240 2.94 13.05 6.57
C CYS A 240 2.78 11.57 6.97
N GLY A 241 1.76 11.26 7.80
CA GLY A 241 1.44 9.90 8.23
C GLY A 241 2.13 9.47 9.53
N ASN A 242 2.08 8.18 9.79
CA ASN A 242 2.61 7.49 10.98
C ASN A 242 3.78 6.57 10.63
N ALA A 243 4.36 5.96 11.64
CA ALA A 243 5.32 4.88 11.47
C ALA A 243 4.72 3.74 10.63
N ASN A 244 5.36 3.42 9.50
CA ASN A 244 4.86 2.45 8.54
C ASN A 244 5.12 1.02 9.00
N LEU A 245 4.06 0.28 9.35
CA LEU A 245 4.15 -1.14 9.76
C LEU A 245 4.69 -2.03 8.63
N CYS A 246 4.44 -1.69 7.36
CA CYS A 246 5.01 -2.43 6.23
C CYS A 246 6.55 -2.30 6.13
N SER A 247 7.14 -1.31 6.79
CA SER A 247 8.59 -1.16 6.92
C SER A 247 9.11 -1.71 8.26
N LEU A 248 8.37 -1.51 9.35
CA LEU A 248 8.76 -1.95 10.69
C LEU A 248 8.79 -3.49 10.82
N ILE A 249 7.74 -4.17 10.38
CA ILE A 249 7.62 -5.64 10.50
C ILE A 249 8.84 -6.35 9.88
N PRO A 250 9.19 -6.13 8.60
CA PRO A 250 10.34 -6.81 8.02
C PRO A 250 11.66 -6.34 8.61
N THR A 251 11.78 -5.07 9.04
CA THR A 251 13.00 -4.60 9.71
C THR A 251 13.23 -5.33 11.02
N LEU A 252 12.20 -5.48 11.85
CA LEU A 252 12.28 -6.19 13.14
C LEU A 252 12.61 -7.68 12.93
N LYS A 253 12.11 -8.31 11.86
CA LYS A 253 12.32 -9.74 11.64
C LYS A 253 13.60 -10.09 10.87
N LEU A 254 14.08 -9.21 9.99
CA LEU A 254 15.13 -9.55 9.01
C LEU A 254 16.46 -8.85 9.30
N LYS A 255 16.48 -7.82 10.16
CA LYS A 255 17.73 -7.16 10.54
C LYS A 255 18.24 -7.74 11.85
N ARG A 256 19.46 -8.30 11.84
CA ARG A 256 20.08 -9.04 12.94
C ARG A 256 20.00 -8.32 14.28
N GLU A 257 20.22 -7.01 14.29
CA GLU A 257 20.15 -6.19 15.51
C GLU A 257 18.83 -6.41 16.28
N PHE A 258 17.71 -6.52 15.56
CA PHE A 258 16.38 -6.72 16.14
C PHE A 258 15.98 -8.20 16.17
N ALA A 259 16.22 -8.94 15.08
CA ALA A 259 15.81 -10.33 14.94
C ALA A 259 16.48 -11.28 15.96
N ASP A 260 17.71 -10.97 16.36
CA ASP A 260 18.43 -11.78 17.35
C ASP A 260 18.00 -11.48 18.79
N ALA A 261 17.55 -10.24 19.05
CA ALA A 261 17.17 -9.77 20.39
C ALA A 261 15.67 -9.88 20.67
N PHE A 262 14.83 -9.73 19.64
CA PHE A 262 13.39 -9.58 19.80
C PHE A 262 12.59 -10.57 18.95
N GLU A 263 11.31 -10.76 19.35
CA GLU A 263 10.33 -11.51 18.57
C GLU A 263 8.99 -10.76 18.50
N ILE A 264 8.31 -10.87 17.37
CA ILE A 264 6.94 -10.37 17.14
C ILE A 264 6.02 -11.53 16.75
N ALA A 265 4.69 -11.38 16.86
CA ALA A 265 3.73 -12.45 16.53
C ALA A 265 3.60 -12.72 15.03
N VAL A 266 4.04 -11.79 14.18
CA VAL A 266 4.04 -11.99 12.73
C VAL A 266 5.02 -13.10 12.38
N SER A 267 4.52 -14.27 11.97
CA SER A 267 5.36 -15.38 11.48
C SER A 267 5.95 -15.08 10.11
N ASP A 268 6.97 -15.85 9.69
CA ASP A 268 7.57 -15.68 8.36
C ASP A 268 6.55 -15.93 7.24
N ALA A 269 5.71 -16.94 7.39
CA ALA A 269 4.64 -17.24 6.44
C ALA A 269 3.60 -16.09 6.33
N LYS A 270 3.31 -15.41 7.44
CA LYS A 270 2.42 -14.25 7.47
C LYS A 270 3.09 -13.01 6.85
N MET A 271 4.36 -12.78 7.16
CA MET A 271 5.15 -11.69 6.58
C MET A 271 5.27 -11.81 5.05
N ALA A 272 5.33 -13.02 4.51
CA ALA A 272 5.32 -13.27 3.06
C ALA A 272 4.03 -12.80 2.35
N ASN A 273 2.99 -12.39 3.08
CA ASN A 273 1.79 -11.76 2.52
C ASN A 273 1.80 -10.22 2.65
N LEU A 274 2.86 -9.61 3.16
CA LEU A 274 2.86 -8.19 3.53
C LEU A 274 2.62 -7.27 2.32
N MET A 275 3.21 -7.59 1.16
CA MET A 275 2.95 -6.84 -0.07
C MET A 275 1.48 -6.92 -0.49
N LYS A 276 0.85 -8.09 -0.38
CA LYS A 276 -0.58 -8.27 -0.66
C LYS A 276 -1.44 -7.44 0.29
N VAL A 277 -1.13 -7.47 1.59
CA VAL A 277 -1.82 -6.67 2.62
C VAL A 277 -1.73 -5.18 2.30
N SER A 278 -0.54 -4.69 1.98
CA SER A 278 -0.30 -3.29 1.59
C SER A 278 -1.13 -2.88 0.37
N ARG A 279 -1.15 -3.70 -0.68
CA ARG A 279 -1.91 -3.43 -1.92
C ARG A 279 -3.41 -3.50 -1.72
N THR A 280 -3.89 -4.50 -0.97
CA THR A 280 -5.32 -4.63 -0.67
C THR A 280 -5.85 -3.37 0.02
N LEU A 281 -5.08 -2.78 0.94
CA LEU A 281 -5.47 -1.51 1.56
C LEU A 281 -5.54 -0.36 0.54
N ASP A 282 -4.54 -0.24 -0.35
CA ASP A 282 -4.56 0.79 -1.40
C ASP A 282 -5.74 0.61 -2.36
N ASP A 283 -6.06 -0.63 -2.74
CA ASP A 283 -7.21 -0.96 -3.60
C ASP A 283 -8.54 -0.60 -2.92
N MET A 284 -8.71 -0.92 -1.63
CA MET A 284 -9.90 -0.54 -0.85
C MET A 284 -10.08 0.98 -0.77
N LEU A 285 -8.98 1.72 -0.71
CA LEU A 285 -8.97 3.18 -0.68
C LEU A 285 -9.02 3.81 -2.09
N ASN A 286 -9.10 3.01 -3.16
CA ASN A 286 -8.99 3.47 -4.54
C ASN A 286 -7.76 4.37 -4.79
N ARG A 287 -6.62 4.00 -4.21
CA ARG A 287 -5.35 4.73 -4.30
C ARG A 287 -4.35 3.91 -5.10
N ALA A 288 -3.57 4.58 -5.94
CA ALA A 288 -2.44 3.94 -6.60
C ALA A 288 -1.38 3.55 -5.57
N PRO A 289 -0.93 2.27 -5.52
CA PRO A 289 0.12 1.85 -4.63
C PRO A 289 1.41 2.65 -4.81
N ASN A 290 2.10 2.96 -3.72
CA ASN A 290 3.42 3.57 -3.80
C ASN A 290 4.44 2.54 -4.31
N ARG A 291 4.81 2.66 -5.58
CA ARG A 291 5.75 1.74 -6.23
C ARG A 291 7.14 1.71 -5.58
N HIS A 292 7.53 2.78 -4.89
CA HIS A 292 8.83 2.93 -4.23
C HIS A 292 8.76 2.72 -2.71
N ALA A 293 7.66 2.23 -2.18
CA ALA A 293 7.56 1.90 -0.75
C ALA A 293 8.62 0.85 -0.39
N ALA A 294 9.30 1.04 0.74
CA ALA A 294 10.28 0.10 1.21
C ALA A 294 9.65 -1.29 1.42
N TYR A 295 10.35 -2.34 1.02
CA TYR A 295 9.96 -3.76 1.07
C TYR A 295 8.77 -4.15 0.17
N VAL A 296 7.65 -3.44 0.23
CA VAL A 296 6.37 -3.84 -0.39
C VAL A 296 6.09 -3.17 -1.73
N GLY A 297 6.80 -2.10 -2.06
CA GLY A 297 6.64 -1.41 -3.34
C GLY A 297 7.08 -2.29 -4.51
N GLU A 298 6.42 -2.16 -5.64
CA GLU A 298 6.74 -2.92 -6.85
C GLU A 298 8.19 -2.73 -7.31
N SER A 299 8.76 -1.53 -7.06
CA SER A 299 10.12 -1.18 -7.44
C SER A 299 11.18 -1.47 -6.37
N ALA A 300 10.78 -1.98 -5.18
CA ALA A 300 11.71 -2.16 -4.06
C ALA A 300 12.87 -3.13 -4.38
N PHE A 301 12.63 -4.10 -5.27
CA PHE A 301 13.62 -5.08 -5.70
C PHE A 301 13.81 -5.07 -7.22
N VAL A 302 13.77 -3.88 -7.80
CA VAL A 302 13.95 -3.68 -9.24
C VAL A 302 15.35 -3.16 -9.52
N THR A 303 16.06 -3.84 -10.43
CA THR A 303 17.38 -3.45 -10.90
C THR A 303 17.30 -3.06 -12.38
N LYS A 304 17.72 -1.82 -12.72
CA LYS A 304 17.65 -1.26 -14.07
C LYS A 304 19.02 -1.14 -14.76
N THR A 305 20.07 -0.84 -14.01
CA THR A 305 21.41 -0.59 -14.56
C THR A 305 22.11 -1.88 -14.93
N GLY A 306 22.71 -1.96 -16.14
CA GLY A 306 23.30 -3.19 -16.68
C GLY A 306 24.40 -3.84 -15.81
N ILE A 307 25.25 -3.03 -15.14
CA ILE A 307 26.28 -3.55 -14.23
C ILE A 307 25.63 -4.18 -13.00
N HIS A 308 24.63 -3.52 -12.39
CA HIS A 308 23.90 -4.01 -11.22
C HIS A 308 23.10 -5.26 -11.58
N ALA A 309 22.39 -5.23 -12.71
CA ALA A 309 21.65 -6.39 -13.21
C ALA A 309 22.54 -7.61 -13.41
N SER A 310 23.72 -7.42 -14.01
CA SER A 310 24.69 -8.52 -14.19
C SER A 310 25.18 -9.08 -12.86
N ALA A 311 25.36 -8.26 -11.83
CA ALA A 311 25.78 -8.73 -10.51
C ALA A 311 24.65 -9.47 -9.79
N VAL A 312 23.43 -8.92 -9.78
CA VAL A 312 22.23 -9.57 -9.19
C VAL A 312 21.94 -10.92 -9.80
N LEU A 313 22.11 -11.06 -11.13
CA LEU A 313 21.93 -12.34 -11.82
C LEU A 313 22.98 -13.40 -11.45
N LYS A 314 24.17 -12.98 -11.01
CA LYS A 314 25.21 -13.90 -10.51
C LYS A 314 24.97 -14.27 -9.05
N ASP A 315 24.70 -13.26 -8.24
CA ASP A 315 24.39 -13.41 -6.81
C ASP A 315 23.50 -12.23 -6.35
N PRO A 316 22.22 -12.49 -6.00
CA PRO A 316 21.30 -11.46 -5.53
C PRO A 316 21.81 -10.67 -4.33
N GLN A 317 22.59 -11.26 -3.44
CA GLN A 317 23.12 -10.59 -2.24
C GLN A 317 24.03 -9.39 -2.56
N THR A 318 24.48 -9.27 -3.82
CA THR A 318 25.28 -8.11 -4.26
C THR A 318 24.54 -6.79 -4.20
N TYR A 319 23.19 -6.79 -4.30
CA TYR A 319 22.37 -5.59 -4.29
C TYR A 319 21.06 -5.72 -3.47
N GLU A 320 20.76 -6.91 -2.95
CA GLU A 320 19.57 -7.15 -2.15
C GLU A 320 19.94 -7.30 -0.68
N HIS A 321 19.34 -6.47 0.16
CA HIS A 321 19.58 -6.52 1.60
C HIS A 321 18.72 -7.54 2.34
N VAL A 322 17.72 -8.09 1.67
CA VAL A 322 16.82 -9.19 2.10
C VAL A 322 16.29 -9.91 0.88
N THR A 323 15.81 -11.14 1.04
CA THR A 323 15.14 -11.90 -0.01
C THR A 323 13.74 -11.30 -0.27
N PRO A 324 13.39 -10.92 -1.51
CA PRO A 324 12.09 -10.31 -1.82
C PRO A 324 10.88 -11.14 -1.37
N GLU A 325 10.96 -12.44 -1.54
CA GLU A 325 9.90 -13.41 -1.22
C GLU A 325 9.56 -13.41 0.28
N ALA A 326 10.48 -13.00 1.14
CA ALA A 326 10.23 -12.89 2.58
C ALA A 326 9.11 -11.89 2.93
N VAL A 327 8.83 -10.93 2.04
CA VAL A 327 7.77 -9.92 2.20
C VAL A 327 6.68 -10.05 1.12
N GLY A 328 6.66 -11.14 0.36
CA GLY A 328 5.72 -11.39 -0.72
C GLY A 328 6.00 -10.60 -2.00
N ASN A 329 7.19 -10.01 -2.11
CA ASN A 329 7.65 -9.30 -3.30
C ASN A 329 8.49 -10.22 -4.18
N HIS A 330 8.93 -9.74 -5.33
CA HIS A 330 9.76 -10.50 -6.26
C HIS A 330 10.80 -9.60 -6.92
N ARG A 331 11.92 -10.22 -7.31
CA ARG A 331 12.99 -9.55 -8.05
C ARG A 331 12.55 -9.27 -9.48
N LYS A 332 12.85 -8.07 -9.97
CA LYS A 332 12.71 -7.69 -11.37
C LYS A 332 14.01 -7.09 -11.89
N VAL A 333 14.45 -7.55 -13.02
CA VAL A 333 15.54 -6.94 -13.79
C VAL A 333 14.89 -6.26 -15.00
N LEU A 334 14.96 -4.93 -15.05
CA LEU A 334 14.30 -4.17 -16.10
C LEU A 334 15.16 -4.07 -17.35
N VAL A 335 14.50 -4.10 -18.49
CA VAL A 335 15.07 -3.75 -19.78
C VAL A 335 14.77 -2.26 -20.02
N SER A 336 15.79 -1.46 -20.27
CA SER A 336 15.66 -0.02 -20.49
C SER A 336 16.65 0.47 -21.56
N ASP A 337 16.56 1.75 -21.93
CA ASP A 337 17.50 2.43 -22.82
C ASP A 337 18.98 2.30 -22.38
N GLN A 338 19.20 2.13 -21.07
CA GLN A 338 20.52 1.80 -20.48
C GLN A 338 20.79 0.29 -20.42
N ALA A 339 19.84 -0.55 -20.87
CA ALA A 339 19.98 -1.99 -20.84
C ALA A 339 21.06 -2.44 -21.83
N GLY A 340 22.01 -3.19 -21.31
CA GLY A 340 22.92 -3.95 -22.14
C GLY A 340 22.26 -5.25 -22.64
N ARG A 341 22.95 -5.92 -23.55
CA ARG A 341 22.55 -7.24 -24.11
C ARG A 341 22.20 -8.28 -23.02
N SER A 342 22.87 -8.23 -21.87
CA SER A 342 22.63 -9.12 -20.73
C SER A 342 21.23 -9.01 -20.14
N ASN A 343 20.68 -7.79 -20.09
CA ASN A 343 19.34 -7.56 -19.55
C ASN A 343 18.26 -8.10 -20.51
N VAL A 344 18.45 -7.88 -21.81
CA VAL A 344 17.55 -8.45 -22.84
C VAL A 344 17.56 -9.98 -22.78
N ILE A 345 18.73 -10.58 -22.62
CA ILE A 345 18.87 -12.03 -22.47
C ILE A 345 18.12 -12.53 -21.22
N ALA A 346 18.26 -11.86 -20.08
CA ALA A 346 17.57 -12.24 -18.85
C ALA A 346 16.04 -12.19 -18.99
N GLU A 347 15.53 -11.17 -19.70
CA GLU A 347 14.09 -11.07 -19.97
C GLU A 347 13.60 -12.13 -20.97
N LEU A 348 14.40 -12.47 -21.98
CA LEU A 348 14.08 -13.57 -22.89
C LEU A 348 14.02 -14.92 -22.16
N ASP A 349 14.96 -15.18 -21.24
CA ASP A 349 14.99 -16.38 -20.40
C ASP A 349 13.74 -16.42 -19.50
N ARG A 350 13.37 -15.29 -18.87
CA ARG A 350 12.16 -15.17 -18.04
C ARG A 350 10.87 -15.41 -18.82
N ALA A 351 10.79 -14.87 -20.05
CA ALA A 351 9.64 -15.05 -20.94
C ALA A 351 9.61 -16.43 -21.62
N GLY A 352 10.60 -17.30 -21.37
CA GLY A 352 10.71 -18.61 -22.00
C GLY A 352 10.91 -18.54 -23.52
N ILE A 353 11.49 -17.44 -24.03
CA ILE A 353 11.73 -17.23 -25.46
C ILE A 353 13.09 -17.84 -25.83
N ALA A 354 13.07 -18.93 -26.57
CA ALA A 354 14.30 -19.54 -27.05
C ALA A 354 15.06 -18.59 -28.02
N TYR A 355 16.36 -18.44 -27.85
CA TYR A 355 17.23 -17.59 -28.69
C TYR A 355 18.62 -18.22 -28.84
N ASP A 356 19.35 -17.83 -29.88
CA ASP A 356 20.78 -18.08 -29.99
C ASP A 356 21.56 -16.85 -29.49
N ARG A 357 22.50 -17.08 -28.56
CA ARG A 357 23.33 -15.98 -28.01
C ARG A 357 24.15 -15.24 -29.08
N ASN A 358 24.41 -15.88 -30.21
CA ASN A 358 25.18 -15.29 -31.31
C ASN A 358 24.28 -14.72 -32.42
N ASP A 359 22.96 -14.80 -32.31
CA ASP A 359 22.04 -14.26 -33.31
C ASP A 359 22.18 -12.73 -33.41
N PRO A 360 22.46 -12.17 -34.59
CA PRO A 360 22.52 -10.72 -34.81
C PRO A 360 21.19 -10.03 -34.53
N LYS A 361 20.07 -10.75 -34.54
CA LYS A 361 18.76 -10.24 -34.18
C LYS A 361 18.68 -9.75 -32.72
N LEU A 362 19.52 -10.30 -31.81
CA LEU A 362 19.59 -9.79 -30.44
C LEU A 362 20.11 -8.35 -30.35
N ALA A 363 21.13 -8.02 -31.16
CA ALA A 363 21.63 -6.65 -31.22
C ALA A 363 20.56 -5.71 -31.77
N ARG A 364 19.84 -6.13 -32.82
CA ARG A 364 18.71 -5.37 -33.39
C ARG A 364 17.59 -5.18 -32.38
N LEU A 365 17.26 -6.21 -31.58
CA LEU A 365 16.25 -6.09 -30.52
C LEU A 365 16.64 -5.02 -29.49
N VAL A 366 17.92 -4.97 -29.08
CA VAL A 366 18.43 -3.95 -28.14
C VAL A 366 18.31 -2.53 -28.73
N GLU A 367 18.63 -2.36 -30.03
CA GLU A 367 18.50 -1.06 -30.71
C GLU A 367 17.02 -0.66 -30.84
N GLU A 368 16.16 -1.53 -31.30
CA GLU A 368 14.72 -1.26 -31.46
C GLU A 368 14.07 -0.93 -30.12
N LEU A 369 14.47 -1.60 -29.04
CA LEU A 369 14.00 -1.30 -27.69
C LEU A 369 14.34 0.15 -27.29
N LYS A 370 15.60 0.57 -27.49
CA LYS A 370 16.07 1.92 -27.19
C LYS A 370 15.34 3.00 -28.00
N GLU A 371 15.15 2.75 -29.29
CA GLU A 371 14.43 3.66 -30.17
C GLU A 371 12.96 3.83 -29.73
N ARG A 372 12.28 2.76 -29.38
CA ARG A 372 10.90 2.80 -28.90
C ARG A 372 10.77 3.47 -27.54
N GLU A 373 11.70 3.20 -26.63
CA GLU A 373 11.73 3.87 -25.31
C GLU A 373 11.98 5.38 -25.46
N ALA A 374 12.83 5.79 -26.39
CA ALA A 374 13.04 7.20 -26.73
C ALA A 374 11.76 7.87 -27.30
N GLN A 375 10.91 7.10 -27.99
CA GLN A 375 9.60 7.54 -28.45
C GLN A 375 8.54 7.60 -27.35
N GLY A 376 8.85 7.07 -26.15
CA GLY A 376 7.97 7.10 -24.99
C GLY A 376 7.37 5.77 -24.56
N PHE A 377 7.68 4.66 -25.22
CA PHE A 377 7.27 3.34 -24.75
C PHE A 377 7.91 3.02 -23.39
N ALA A 378 7.24 2.22 -22.55
CA ALA A 378 7.74 1.81 -21.24
C ALA A 378 7.59 0.31 -21.05
N TYR A 379 8.50 -0.43 -21.63
CA TYR A 379 8.51 -1.90 -21.58
C TYR A 379 8.75 -2.45 -20.17
N GLU A 380 9.38 -1.69 -19.30
CA GLU A 380 9.54 -2.02 -17.88
C GLU A 380 8.20 -2.20 -17.13
N SER A 381 7.12 -1.57 -17.66
CA SER A 381 5.77 -1.65 -17.12
C SER A 381 4.82 -2.44 -18.04
N ALA A 382 5.30 -2.97 -19.15
CA ALA A 382 4.51 -3.62 -20.19
C ALA A 382 5.16 -4.92 -20.67
N ASN A 383 5.14 -5.92 -19.79
CA ASN A 383 5.78 -7.22 -20.00
C ASN A 383 5.31 -7.93 -21.26
N ALA A 384 4.01 -7.87 -21.59
CA ALA A 384 3.48 -8.52 -22.79
C ALA A 384 3.89 -7.80 -24.08
N SER A 385 3.96 -6.46 -24.09
CA SER A 385 4.47 -5.73 -25.25
C SER A 385 5.97 -5.96 -25.45
N PHE A 386 6.76 -6.15 -24.38
CA PHE A 386 8.16 -6.57 -24.51
C PHE A 386 8.28 -7.96 -25.11
N ASP A 387 7.50 -8.93 -24.60
CA ASP A 387 7.49 -10.33 -25.12
C ASP A 387 7.14 -10.32 -26.63
N LEU A 388 6.10 -9.58 -27.03
CA LEU A 388 5.71 -9.47 -28.43
C LEU A 388 6.79 -8.81 -29.29
N LEU A 389 7.41 -7.73 -28.82
CA LEU A 389 8.52 -7.07 -29.52
C LEU A 389 9.67 -8.05 -29.76
N ALA A 390 10.09 -8.75 -28.70
CA ALA A 390 11.15 -9.75 -28.77
C ALA A 390 10.82 -10.88 -29.75
N ARG A 391 9.62 -11.45 -29.65
CA ARG A 391 9.17 -12.53 -30.55
C ARG A 391 9.04 -12.04 -31.99
N ARG A 392 8.54 -10.83 -32.26
CA ARG A 392 8.47 -10.26 -33.61
C ARG A 392 9.86 -10.07 -34.21
N THR A 393 10.81 -9.49 -33.47
CA THR A 393 12.18 -9.30 -33.94
C THR A 393 12.88 -10.62 -34.21
N LEU A 394 12.62 -11.67 -33.42
CA LEU A 394 13.14 -13.01 -33.62
C LEU A 394 12.37 -13.82 -34.72
N GLY A 395 11.27 -13.25 -35.28
CA GLY A 395 10.45 -13.91 -36.30
C GLY A 395 9.60 -15.06 -35.76
N LYS A 396 9.08 -14.94 -34.51
CA LYS A 396 8.36 -16.01 -33.80
C LYS A 396 6.88 -15.68 -33.51
N VAL A 397 6.36 -14.58 -34.02
CA VAL A 397 4.92 -14.23 -33.92
C VAL A 397 4.30 -14.37 -35.30
N PRO A 398 3.30 -15.22 -35.48
CA PRO A 398 2.51 -15.26 -36.71
C PRO A 398 1.73 -13.96 -36.89
N GLU A 399 1.42 -13.61 -38.14
CA GLU A 399 0.43 -12.59 -38.44
C GLU A 399 -0.96 -13.23 -38.31
N TYR A 400 -1.56 -13.15 -37.10
CA TYR A 400 -2.86 -13.75 -36.84
C TYR A 400 -3.98 -13.04 -37.61
N PHE A 401 -3.96 -11.72 -37.59
CA PHE A 401 -4.88 -10.86 -38.29
C PHE A 401 -4.27 -9.50 -38.52
N ARG A 402 -4.81 -8.75 -39.48
CA ARG A 402 -4.40 -7.38 -39.79
C ARG A 402 -5.61 -6.46 -39.67
N VAL A 403 -5.49 -5.40 -38.91
CA VAL A 403 -6.52 -4.35 -38.88
C VAL A 403 -6.36 -3.49 -40.14
N GLU A 404 -7.41 -3.42 -40.95
CA GLU A 404 -7.44 -2.60 -42.16
C GLU A 404 -7.92 -1.17 -41.84
N GLN A 405 -8.89 -1.05 -40.96
CA GLN A 405 -9.49 0.22 -40.56
C GLN A 405 -10.15 0.11 -39.20
N PHE A 406 -10.16 1.18 -38.44
CA PHE A 406 -11.08 1.38 -37.34
C PHE A 406 -11.62 2.82 -37.35
N ASP A 407 -12.86 2.97 -36.90
CA ASP A 407 -13.53 4.24 -36.67
C ASP A 407 -14.17 4.26 -35.30
N VAL A 408 -14.12 5.42 -34.63
CA VAL A 408 -14.79 5.63 -33.34
C VAL A 408 -15.56 6.94 -33.38
N ASN A 409 -16.86 6.85 -33.17
CA ASN A 409 -17.74 8.01 -33.06
C ASN A 409 -18.26 8.12 -31.62
N VAL A 410 -18.15 9.31 -31.02
CA VAL A 410 -18.68 9.61 -29.69
C VAL A 410 -19.83 10.59 -29.82
N GLU A 411 -21.03 10.16 -29.46
CA GLU A 411 -22.25 10.93 -29.53
C GLU A 411 -22.79 11.24 -28.13
N GLN A 412 -23.22 12.49 -27.93
CA GLN A 412 -23.97 12.88 -26.75
C GLN A 412 -25.42 13.07 -27.11
N ARG A 413 -26.31 12.31 -26.51
CA ARG A 413 -27.74 12.36 -26.75
C ARG A 413 -28.54 12.34 -25.45
N TYR A 414 -29.81 12.74 -25.52
CA TYR A 414 -30.74 12.58 -24.41
C TYR A 414 -31.44 11.22 -24.50
N ASN A 415 -31.51 10.48 -23.41
CA ASN A 415 -32.28 9.25 -23.32
C ASN A 415 -33.80 9.56 -23.18
N ALA A 416 -34.63 8.52 -23.16
CA ALA A 416 -36.09 8.64 -23.03
C ALA A 416 -36.54 9.33 -21.71
N ASN A 417 -35.67 9.36 -20.70
CA ASN A 417 -35.94 10.01 -19.40
C ASN A 417 -35.44 11.48 -19.37
N GLY A 418 -34.95 12.03 -20.47
CA GLY A 418 -34.41 13.37 -20.56
C GLY A 418 -33.01 13.55 -19.92
N GLN A 419 -32.33 12.45 -19.63
CA GLN A 419 -30.96 12.47 -19.09
C GLN A 419 -29.95 12.47 -20.26
N ARG A 420 -28.90 13.27 -20.14
CA ARG A 420 -27.79 13.31 -21.08
C ARG A 420 -26.95 12.04 -20.93
N VAL A 421 -26.80 11.29 -22.01
CA VAL A 421 -25.97 10.09 -22.10
C VAL A 421 -24.92 10.24 -23.17
N THR A 422 -23.72 9.73 -22.92
CA THR A 422 -22.67 9.64 -23.94
C THR A 422 -22.59 8.19 -24.38
N VAL A 423 -22.62 7.97 -25.69
CA VAL A 423 -22.49 6.66 -26.33
C VAL A 423 -21.33 6.72 -27.30
N ALA A 424 -20.45 5.73 -27.23
CA ALA A 424 -19.39 5.55 -28.21
C ALA A 424 -19.74 4.36 -29.12
N LEU A 425 -19.64 4.54 -30.43
CA LEU A 425 -19.76 3.48 -31.41
C LEU A 425 -18.40 3.29 -32.08
N ALA A 426 -17.89 2.07 -32.06
CA ALA A 426 -16.69 1.71 -32.81
C ALA A 426 -17.02 0.72 -33.93
N VAL A 427 -16.33 0.88 -35.05
CA VAL A 427 -16.33 -0.06 -36.18
C VAL A 427 -14.89 -0.47 -36.45
N VAL A 428 -14.62 -1.78 -36.48
CA VAL A 428 -13.30 -2.32 -36.76
C VAL A 428 -13.39 -3.27 -37.94
N LYS A 429 -12.50 -3.10 -38.93
CA LYS A 429 -12.36 -3.97 -40.07
C LYS A 429 -11.03 -4.71 -39.98
N VAL A 430 -11.08 -6.04 -40.00
CA VAL A 430 -9.90 -6.91 -39.89
C VAL A 430 -9.86 -7.88 -41.09
N ASP A 431 -8.65 -8.19 -41.49
CA ASP A 431 -8.36 -9.30 -42.41
C ASP A 431 -7.83 -10.47 -41.60
N VAL A 432 -8.51 -11.59 -41.64
CA VAL A 432 -8.12 -12.86 -40.99
C VAL A 432 -7.91 -13.91 -42.08
N ALA A 433 -6.67 -14.14 -42.45
CA ALA A 433 -6.26 -15.13 -43.46
C ALA A 433 -6.99 -14.91 -44.84
N GLY A 434 -7.20 -13.65 -45.25
CA GLY A 434 -7.85 -13.27 -46.48
C GLY A 434 -9.38 -13.12 -46.38
N GLU A 435 -9.95 -13.34 -45.21
CA GLU A 435 -11.35 -13.07 -44.93
C GLU A 435 -11.51 -11.68 -44.29
N HIS A 436 -12.28 -10.79 -44.91
CA HIS A 436 -12.53 -9.44 -44.41
C HIS A 436 -13.74 -9.42 -43.51
N LEU A 437 -13.50 -9.25 -42.21
CA LEU A 437 -14.52 -9.20 -41.17
C LEU A 437 -14.75 -7.76 -40.73
N ILE A 438 -16.02 -7.36 -40.55
CA ILE A 438 -16.40 -6.03 -40.07
C ILE A 438 -17.23 -6.22 -38.79
N SER A 439 -16.77 -5.64 -37.71
CA SER A 439 -17.45 -5.66 -36.44
C SER A 439 -17.77 -4.25 -35.96
N ALA A 440 -18.95 -4.07 -35.38
CA ALA A 440 -19.36 -2.82 -34.75
C ALA A 440 -19.87 -3.08 -33.34
N ALA A 441 -19.54 -2.19 -32.40
CA ALA A 441 -20.01 -2.27 -31.03
C ALA A 441 -20.23 -0.88 -30.43
N GLU A 442 -21.24 -0.78 -29.56
CA GLU A 442 -21.42 0.35 -28.66
C GLU A 442 -20.67 0.08 -27.33
N GLY A 443 -20.21 1.17 -26.69
CA GLY A 443 -19.56 1.13 -25.39
C GLY A 443 -19.78 2.40 -24.57
N ASN A 444 -19.44 2.34 -23.29
CA ASN A 444 -19.54 3.48 -22.37
C ASN A 444 -18.52 4.60 -22.67
N GLY A 445 -17.56 4.31 -23.53
CA GLY A 445 -16.54 5.23 -24.01
C GLY A 445 -15.79 4.66 -25.21
N PRO A 446 -14.95 5.50 -25.88
CA PRO A 446 -14.31 5.14 -27.16
C PRO A 446 -13.43 3.89 -27.06
N VAL A 447 -12.67 3.73 -25.98
CA VAL A 447 -11.76 2.58 -25.77
C VAL A 447 -12.56 1.30 -25.51
N ASN A 448 -13.62 1.39 -24.71
CA ASN A 448 -14.50 0.25 -24.44
C ASN A 448 -15.23 -0.21 -25.73
N ALA A 449 -15.73 0.74 -26.53
CA ALA A 449 -16.35 0.41 -27.79
C ALA A 449 -15.37 -0.29 -28.76
N LEU A 450 -14.12 0.21 -28.82
CA LEU A 450 -13.05 -0.41 -29.65
C LEU A 450 -12.67 -1.80 -29.17
N ASP A 451 -12.53 -2.01 -27.86
CA ASP A 451 -12.21 -3.31 -27.28
C ASP A 451 -13.28 -4.34 -27.61
N VAL A 452 -14.56 -3.98 -27.40
CA VAL A 452 -15.69 -4.86 -27.72
C VAL A 452 -15.78 -5.13 -29.24
N ALA A 453 -15.61 -4.11 -30.08
CA ALA A 453 -15.67 -4.27 -31.54
C ALA A 453 -14.53 -5.16 -32.05
N LEU A 454 -13.29 -4.95 -31.59
CA LEU A 454 -12.12 -5.75 -31.98
C LEU A 454 -12.29 -7.23 -31.60
N ARG A 455 -12.82 -7.51 -30.41
CA ARG A 455 -12.97 -8.89 -29.91
C ARG A 455 -14.26 -9.58 -30.33
N LYS A 456 -15.17 -8.87 -31.01
CA LYS A 456 -16.51 -9.39 -31.36
C LYS A 456 -16.45 -10.50 -32.39
N ASP A 457 -15.57 -10.37 -33.38
CA ASP A 457 -15.38 -11.38 -34.41
C ASP A 457 -13.93 -11.36 -34.92
N LEU A 458 -13.14 -12.35 -34.55
CA LEU A 458 -11.81 -12.62 -35.06
C LEU A 458 -11.76 -13.98 -35.78
N GLY A 459 -12.90 -14.43 -36.32
CA GLY A 459 -13.02 -15.65 -37.11
C GLY A 459 -12.48 -16.88 -36.38
N LYS A 460 -11.54 -17.59 -37.02
CA LYS A 460 -10.92 -18.81 -36.46
C LYS A 460 -10.25 -18.61 -35.11
N TYR A 461 -9.93 -17.37 -34.73
CA TYR A 461 -9.22 -17.05 -33.49
C TYR A 461 -10.14 -16.74 -32.30
N GLN A 462 -11.46 -16.60 -32.52
CA GLN A 462 -12.42 -16.18 -31.50
C GLN A 462 -12.32 -17.01 -30.21
N LYS A 463 -12.23 -18.33 -30.30
CA LYS A 463 -12.14 -19.24 -29.16
C LYS A 463 -10.88 -19.08 -28.30
N TYR A 464 -9.81 -18.50 -28.84
CA TYR A 464 -8.53 -18.32 -28.13
C TYR A 464 -8.48 -17.04 -27.32
N ILE A 465 -9.42 -16.11 -27.52
CA ILE A 465 -9.54 -14.85 -26.82
C ILE A 465 -10.71 -14.81 -25.83
N GLU A 466 -11.46 -15.92 -25.72
CA GLU A 466 -12.50 -16.06 -24.69
C GLU A 466 -11.89 -15.84 -23.31
N GLY A 467 -12.65 -15.19 -22.41
CA GLY A 467 -12.19 -14.89 -21.06
C GLY A 467 -11.22 -13.72 -20.91
N LEU A 468 -10.73 -13.14 -22.02
CA LEU A 468 -9.90 -11.93 -21.95
C LEU A 468 -10.70 -10.74 -21.40
N LYS A 469 -10.20 -10.11 -20.32
CA LYS A 469 -10.79 -8.93 -19.70
C LYS A 469 -9.74 -7.85 -19.57
N LEU A 470 -10.14 -6.60 -19.84
CA LEU A 470 -9.37 -5.42 -19.49
C LEU A 470 -9.69 -5.09 -18.02
N ILE A 471 -8.68 -5.03 -17.15
CA ILE A 471 -8.85 -4.80 -15.71
C ILE A 471 -8.32 -3.45 -15.24
N ASP A 472 -7.33 -2.87 -15.96
CA ASP A 472 -6.84 -1.51 -15.65
C ASP A 472 -6.46 -0.77 -16.93
N TYR A 473 -6.66 0.55 -16.91
CA TYR A 473 -6.38 1.45 -18.01
C TYR A 473 -5.75 2.73 -17.49
N ARG A 474 -4.47 2.95 -17.81
CA ARG A 474 -3.69 4.09 -17.35
C ARG A 474 -3.18 4.93 -18.50
N VAL A 475 -3.38 6.24 -18.40
CA VAL A 475 -2.95 7.21 -19.41
C VAL A 475 -1.94 8.18 -18.81
N ARG A 476 -0.86 8.43 -19.54
CA ARG A 476 0.14 9.43 -19.18
C ARG A 476 0.49 10.31 -20.37
N ILE A 477 0.42 11.63 -20.18
CA ILE A 477 0.96 12.60 -21.10
C ILE A 477 2.48 12.69 -20.88
N LEU A 478 3.27 12.52 -21.94
CA LEU A 478 4.73 12.46 -21.85
C LEU A 478 5.40 13.81 -22.00
N ASN A 479 4.81 14.70 -22.79
CA ASN A 479 5.29 16.07 -23.04
C ASN A 479 4.11 17.04 -23.04
N GLY A 480 4.33 18.30 -22.67
CA GLY A 480 3.26 19.30 -22.59
C GLY A 480 2.86 19.85 -23.97
N GLY A 481 1.62 20.38 -24.04
CA GLY A 481 1.08 21.05 -25.22
C GLY A 481 -0.08 20.31 -25.89
N THR A 482 -0.65 20.91 -26.93
CA THR A 482 -1.79 20.33 -27.66
C THR A 482 -1.42 19.15 -28.57
N GLU A 483 -0.12 19.02 -28.88
CA GLU A 483 0.46 17.91 -29.65
C GLU A 483 1.18 16.89 -28.73
N ALA A 484 0.76 16.82 -27.47
CA ALA A 484 1.37 15.97 -26.46
C ALA A 484 1.29 14.49 -26.84
N VAL A 485 2.42 13.81 -26.79
CA VAL A 485 2.45 12.34 -26.95
C VAL A 485 1.84 11.69 -25.72
N THR A 486 0.92 10.77 -25.94
CA THR A 486 0.21 10.03 -24.89
C THR A 486 0.71 8.60 -24.86
N ARG A 487 1.06 8.13 -23.67
CA ARG A 487 1.30 6.71 -23.37
C ARG A 487 0.07 6.10 -22.72
N VAL A 488 -0.37 4.97 -23.22
CA VAL A 488 -1.44 4.17 -22.64
C VAL A 488 -0.87 2.83 -22.19
N LEU A 489 -1.18 2.42 -20.96
CA LEU A 489 -0.92 1.09 -20.43
C LEU A 489 -2.27 0.41 -20.19
N ILE A 490 -2.41 -0.82 -20.67
CA ILE A 490 -3.59 -1.65 -20.46
C ILE A 490 -3.15 -2.90 -19.72
N GLU A 491 -3.77 -3.16 -18.58
CA GLU A 491 -3.64 -4.42 -17.87
C GLU A 491 -4.83 -5.31 -18.21
N SER A 492 -4.54 -6.55 -18.57
CA SER A 492 -5.52 -7.55 -18.98
C SER A 492 -5.36 -8.81 -18.13
N GLU A 493 -6.48 -9.53 -17.98
CA GLU A 493 -6.59 -10.80 -17.25
C GLU A 493 -7.23 -11.86 -18.15
N ASP A 494 -6.81 -13.12 -18.00
CA ASP A 494 -7.46 -14.25 -18.64
C ASP A 494 -8.32 -15.07 -17.66
N GLU A 495 -8.96 -16.11 -18.17
CA GLU A 495 -9.82 -17.02 -17.40
C GLU A 495 -9.08 -17.80 -16.29
N ALA A 496 -7.76 -17.88 -16.35
CA ALA A 496 -6.92 -18.50 -15.32
C ALA A 496 -6.50 -17.49 -14.21
N GLY A 497 -6.89 -16.22 -14.33
CA GLY A 497 -6.48 -15.14 -13.43
C GLY A 497 -5.03 -14.68 -13.65
N GLU A 498 -4.44 -14.96 -14.81
CA GLU A 498 -3.11 -14.47 -15.14
C GLU A 498 -3.18 -13.07 -15.75
N HIS A 499 -2.32 -12.19 -15.28
CA HIS A 499 -2.27 -10.77 -15.62
C HIS A 499 -1.10 -10.45 -16.54
N TRP A 500 -1.30 -9.52 -17.46
CA TRP A 500 -0.25 -8.94 -18.29
C TRP A 500 -0.55 -7.50 -18.65
N THR A 501 0.50 -6.73 -18.94
CA THR A 501 0.37 -5.32 -19.31
C THR A 501 0.93 -5.08 -20.71
N THR A 502 0.21 -4.28 -21.49
CA THR A 502 0.60 -3.81 -22.83
C THR A 502 0.69 -2.28 -22.88
N VAL A 503 1.44 -1.75 -23.85
CA VAL A 503 1.69 -0.32 -24.03
C VAL A 503 1.46 0.13 -25.46
N GLY A 504 0.81 1.29 -25.59
CA GLY A 504 0.73 2.03 -26.84
C GLY A 504 1.15 3.48 -26.65
N VAL A 505 1.73 4.08 -27.69
CA VAL A 505 2.22 5.45 -27.66
C VAL A 505 1.85 6.17 -28.96
N SER A 506 1.13 7.28 -28.84
CA SER A 506 0.73 8.12 -29.98
C SER A 506 0.35 9.53 -29.51
N PRO A 507 0.45 10.56 -30.36
CA PRO A 507 -0.20 11.84 -30.09
C PRO A 507 -1.73 11.74 -30.00
N ASN A 508 -2.32 10.71 -30.60
CA ASN A 508 -3.75 10.41 -30.53
C ASN A 508 -4.01 9.33 -29.45
N ILE A 509 -4.71 9.70 -28.37
CA ILE A 509 -5.03 8.78 -27.27
C ILE A 509 -5.80 7.54 -27.74
N ILE A 510 -6.67 7.66 -28.75
CA ILE A 510 -7.45 6.52 -29.27
C ILE A 510 -6.52 5.54 -29.99
N ASP A 511 -5.58 6.08 -30.79
CA ASP A 511 -4.58 5.26 -31.47
C ASP A 511 -3.62 4.59 -30.46
N ALA A 512 -3.13 5.33 -29.46
CA ALA A 512 -2.31 4.73 -28.37
C ALA A 512 -3.06 3.61 -27.63
N SER A 513 -4.36 3.82 -27.36
CA SER A 513 -5.20 2.80 -26.72
C SER A 513 -5.38 1.58 -27.59
N PHE A 514 -5.62 1.80 -28.90
CA PHE A 514 -5.82 0.73 -29.85
C PHE A 514 -4.54 -0.11 -30.04
N GLN A 515 -3.36 0.52 -30.09
CA GLN A 515 -2.08 -0.20 -30.10
C GLN A 515 -1.94 -1.14 -28.90
N ALA A 516 -2.24 -0.65 -27.70
CA ALA A 516 -2.16 -1.47 -26.49
C ALA A 516 -3.20 -2.60 -26.46
N LEU A 517 -4.44 -2.35 -26.92
CA LEU A 517 -5.48 -3.37 -27.09
C LEU A 517 -5.07 -4.46 -28.08
N MET A 518 -4.53 -4.07 -29.22
CA MET A 518 -4.04 -4.98 -30.24
C MET A 518 -2.96 -5.91 -29.70
N ASP A 519 -1.96 -5.33 -29.01
CA ASP A 519 -0.91 -6.13 -28.38
C ASP A 519 -1.48 -7.08 -27.33
N SER A 520 -2.50 -6.66 -26.54
CA SER A 520 -3.13 -7.54 -25.55
C SER A 520 -3.82 -8.74 -26.19
N VAL A 521 -4.57 -8.53 -27.28
CA VAL A 521 -5.22 -9.60 -28.03
C VAL A 521 -4.20 -10.55 -28.65
N ILE A 522 -3.15 -10.01 -29.32
CA ILE A 522 -2.10 -10.82 -29.95
C ILE A 522 -1.33 -11.62 -28.88
N TYR A 523 -1.05 -11.02 -27.73
CA TYR A 523 -0.39 -11.73 -26.63
C TYR A 523 -1.23 -12.90 -26.11
N LYS A 524 -2.55 -12.71 -25.95
CA LYS A 524 -3.47 -13.79 -25.58
C LYS A 524 -3.45 -14.92 -26.63
N LEU A 525 -3.42 -14.61 -27.93
CA LEU A 525 -3.32 -15.61 -29.01
C LEU A 525 -2.03 -16.41 -28.95
N VAL A 526 -0.89 -15.73 -28.75
CA VAL A 526 0.43 -16.38 -28.58
C VAL A 526 0.41 -17.30 -27.36
N LYS A 527 -0.08 -16.79 -26.23
CA LYS A 527 -0.14 -17.53 -24.96
C LYS A 527 -1.05 -18.76 -25.04
N SER A 528 -2.18 -18.64 -25.73
CA SER A 528 -3.14 -19.73 -25.93
C SER A 528 -2.70 -20.74 -27.01
N GLY A 529 -1.53 -20.57 -27.62
CA GLY A 529 -1.05 -21.46 -28.68
C GLY A 529 -1.90 -21.44 -29.93
N ALA A 530 -2.49 -20.31 -30.30
CA ALA A 530 -3.28 -20.17 -31.52
C ALA A 530 -2.42 -20.52 -32.76
N PRO A 531 -2.94 -21.30 -33.72
CA PRO A 531 -2.19 -21.65 -34.92
C PRO A 531 -2.01 -20.41 -35.83
N ALA A 532 -0.92 -20.42 -36.62
CA ALA A 532 -0.64 -19.38 -37.62
C ALA A 532 -1.72 -19.28 -38.71
#